data_a79ce71d887ceb5975a18ec4871ac721
#
_entry.id   a79ce71d887ceb5975a18ec4871ac721
#
_cell.length_a   1.000
_cell.length_b   1.000
_cell.length_c   1.000
_cell.angle_alpha   90.00
_cell.angle_beta   90.00
_cell.angle_gamma   90.00
#
_symmetry.space_group_name_H-M   'P 1'
#
loop_
_entity.id
_entity.type
_entity.pdbx_description
1 polymer ?
#
loop_
_entity_poly.entity_id
_entity_poly.type
_entity_poly.pdbx_seq_one_letter_code
_entity_poly.pdbx_strand_id
1 'polypeptide(L)'
;IRKGDKVKFFNTGKEYDADEIGVLKMEMVARQELRTGDVGYIISGIKTSKEVKVGDTITHIARPCKEAIAGFEEVKPMVFAGVYPIEAEDFEDLRSSLEKLQLNDASLTFQPESSLALGFGFRCGFLGLLHMEIVQERLDREFDMNVITTVPNVSYNIYDKQGHMTEVHNPGSMPDPTLIDRIEEPYIRASVITTTDYIGPIMTLCLGKRGELVKQEYISGNRVEIYYDMPLGEIVIDFYDKLKSISKGYASFDYHASGFRPSKLIKLDILLNGEPVDALSTLTHFDNAYDLGHRMCEKLKDLIPRQQFDIAIQAAIGAKIISRETIKAVRKDVTAKCYGGDVSRKRKLLEKQKKGKKRMKQIGNVEVPQKAFLAV
;
A
#
# COMPACT_ATOMS: atom_id res chain seq x y z
N ILE A 1 -22.47 -15.03 30.74
CA ILE A 1 -23.32 -13.97 30.20
C ILE A 1 -24.64 -14.60 29.86
N ARG A 2 -25.75 -13.92 30.21
CA ARG A 2 -27.13 -14.34 29.92
C ARG A 2 -27.77 -13.34 28.97
N LYS A 3 -28.80 -13.79 28.28
CA LYS A 3 -29.66 -12.89 27.48
C LYS A 3 -30.27 -11.83 28.39
N GLY A 4 -30.16 -10.55 27.97
CA GLY A 4 -30.61 -9.38 28.71
C GLY A 4 -29.65 -8.83 29.76
N ASP A 5 -28.48 -9.44 29.92
CA ASP A 5 -27.41 -8.89 30.78
C ASP A 5 -26.88 -7.58 30.23
N LYS A 6 -26.58 -6.62 31.11
CA LYS A 6 -25.83 -5.42 30.76
C LYS A 6 -24.34 -5.71 30.79
N VAL A 7 -23.70 -5.53 29.64
CA VAL A 7 -22.29 -5.80 29.43
C VAL A 7 -21.52 -4.52 29.13
N LYS A 8 -20.24 -4.52 29.47
CA LYS A 8 -19.32 -3.43 29.23
C LYS A 8 -18.08 -3.96 28.51
N PHE A 9 -17.66 -3.26 27.47
CA PHE A 9 -16.39 -3.48 26.79
C PHE A 9 -15.29 -2.80 27.60
N PHE A 10 -14.28 -3.55 28.01
CA PHE A 10 -13.30 -3.09 28.99
C PHE A 10 -12.44 -1.93 28.45
N ASN A 11 -11.92 -2.04 27.21
CA ASN A 11 -11.03 -1.04 26.63
C ASN A 11 -11.80 0.23 26.16
N THR A 12 -12.94 0.06 25.53
CA THR A 12 -13.72 1.20 25.04
C THR A 12 -14.58 1.85 26.11
N GLY A 13 -14.83 1.13 27.22
CA GLY A 13 -15.69 1.58 28.30
C GLY A 13 -17.17 1.67 27.94
N LYS A 14 -17.57 1.26 26.72
CA LYS A 14 -18.95 1.31 26.22
C LYS A 14 -19.79 0.20 26.82
N GLU A 15 -21.06 0.51 27.07
CA GLU A 15 -22.03 -0.37 27.70
C GLU A 15 -23.16 -0.69 26.75
N TYR A 16 -23.59 -1.96 26.72
CA TYR A 16 -24.64 -2.45 25.84
C TYR A 16 -25.50 -3.51 26.56
N ASP A 17 -26.69 -3.73 26.06
CA ASP A 17 -27.54 -4.86 26.46
C ASP A 17 -27.23 -6.07 25.56
N ALA A 18 -27.12 -7.26 26.14
CA ALA A 18 -27.01 -8.51 25.40
C ALA A 18 -28.39 -8.96 24.93
N ASP A 19 -28.89 -8.38 23.84
CA ASP A 19 -30.26 -8.60 23.34
C ASP A 19 -30.48 -10.06 22.96
N GLU A 20 -29.51 -10.67 22.35
CA GLU A 20 -29.47 -12.09 22.03
C GLU A 20 -28.09 -12.65 22.22
N ILE A 21 -28.00 -13.90 22.67
CA ILE A 21 -26.74 -14.66 22.77
C ILE A 21 -26.95 -16.06 22.23
N GLY A 22 -25.90 -16.67 21.74
CA GLY A 22 -25.96 -18.03 21.21
C GLY A 22 -24.62 -18.57 20.78
N VAL A 23 -24.65 -19.72 20.12
CA VAL A 23 -23.46 -20.37 19.57
C VAL A 23 -23.56 -20.44 18.06
N LEU A 24 -22.40 -20.36 17.38
CA LEU A 24 -22.28 -20.56 15.95
C LEU A 24 -22.06 -22.05 15.69
N LYS A 25 -22.96 -22.64 14.91
CA LYS A 25 -22.84 -23.96 14.32
C LYS A 25 -22.89 -23.81 12.80
N MET A 26 -23.61 -24.70 12.09
CA MET A 26 -23.95 -24.45 10.68
C MET A 26 -24.86 -23.20 10.55
N GLU A 27 -25.62 -22.91 11.58
CA GLU A 27 -26.51 -21.77 11.73
C GLU A 27 -26.29 -21.11 13.10
N MET A 28 -26.78 -19.90 13.28
CA MET A 28 -26.83 -19.22 14.58
C MET A 28 -27.86 -19.89 15.46
N VAL A 29 -27.44 -20.46 16.59
CA VAL A 29 -28.31 -21.15 17.54
C VAL A 29 -28.40 -20.33 18.82
N ALA A 30 -29.56 -19.67 19.04
CA ALA A 30 -29.80 -18.85 20.21
C ALA A 30 -29.78 -19.71 21.50
N ARG A 31 -29.21 -19.16 22.59
CA ARG A 31 -29.13 -19.74 23.92
C ARG A 31 -29.52 -18.74 24.98
N GLN A 32 -29.85 -19.26 26.17
CA GLN A 32 -30.17 -18.40 27.32
C GLN A 32 -28.93 -17.92 28.07
N GLU A 33 -27.83 -18.67 27.98
CA GLU A 33 -26.55 -18.34 28.61
C GLU A 33 -25.36 -18.87 27.81
N LEU A 34 -24.23 -18.15 27.88
CA LEU A 34 -22.90 -18.59 27.48
C LEU A 34 -22.10 -18.87 28.75
N ARG A 35 -21.53 -20.07 28.84
CA ARG A 35 -20.73 -20.57 29.98
C ARG A 35 -19.24 -20.50 29.67
N THR A 36 -18.44 -20.70 30.69
CA THR A 36 -16.99 -20.83 30.56
C THR A 36 -16.63 -21.93 29.58
N GLY A 37 -15.77 -21.60 28.60
CA GLY A 37 -15.35 -22.49 27.52
C GLY A 37 -16.26 -22.49 26.29
N ASP A 38 -17.43 -21.82 26.35
CA ASP A 38 -18.29 -21.67 25.17
C ASP A 38 -17.69 -20.65 24.19
N VAL A 39 -17.80 -20.96 22.90
CA VAL A 39 -17.58 -20.04 21.78
C VAL A 39 -18.92 -19.69 21.16
N GLY A 40 -19.26 -18.41 21.10
CA GLY A 40 -20.58 -18.01 20.68
C GLY A 40 -20.63 -16.57 20.14
N TYR A 41 -21.84 -16.04 20.07
CA TYR A 41 -22.11 -14.66 19.61
C TYR A 41 -22.96 -13.91 20.64
N ILE A 42 -22.83 -12.59 20.60
CA ILE A 42 -23.68 -11.65 21.33
C ILE A 42 -24.20 -10.64 20.31
N ILE A 43 -25.52 -10.46 20.24
CA ILE A 43 -26.16 -9.39 19.47
C ILE A 43 -26.50 -8.30 20.47
N SER A 44 -26.09 -7.09 20.17
CA SER A 44 -26.31 -5.88 20.95
C SER A 44 -26.62 -4.72 20.01
N GLY A 45 -27.27 -3.69 20.46
CA GLY A 45 -27.65 -2.51 19.67
C GLY A 45 -26.46 -1.61 19.29
N ILE A 46 -25.31 -2.18 18.88
CA ILE A 46 -24.10 -1.46 18.49
C ILE A 46 -24.31 -0.84 17.11
N LYS A 47 -24.22 0.50 17.02
CA LYS A 47 -24.46 1.25 15.78
C LYS A 47 -23.19 1.52 14.97
N THR A 48 -22.04 1.52 15.61
CA THR A 48 -20.78 1.91 15.00
C THR A 48 -19.71 0.86 15.27
N SER A 49 -19.09 0.28 14.24
CA SER A 49 -18.03 -0.73 14.36
C SER A 49 -16.82 -0.27 15.20
N LYS A 50 -16.54 1.04 15.17
CA LYS A 50 -15.44 1.64 15.95
C LYS A 50 -15.61 1.55 17.47
N GLU A 51 -16.83 1.27 17.95
CA GLU A 51 -17.13 1.12 19.39
C GLU A 51 -16.75 -0.25 19.94
N VAL A 52 -16.47 -1.22 19.05
CA VAL A 52 -16.11 -2.59 19.41
C VAL A 52 -14.79 -2.93 18.75
N LYS A 53 -13.83 -3.38 19.53
CA LYS A 53 -12.51 -3.81 19.01
C LYS A 53 -12.35 -5.31 19.17
N VAL A 54 -11.79 -5.95 18.17
CA VAL A 54 -11.43 -7.37 18.22
C VAL A 54 -10.40 -7.59 19.34
N GLY A 55 -10.63 -8.60 20.20
CA GLY A 55 -9.75 -8.90 21.33
C GLY A 55 -10.14 -8.14 22.62
N ASP A 56 -11.13 -7.27 22.60
CA ASP A 56 -11.59 -6.61 23.83
C ASP A 56 -12.22 -7.60 24.81
N THR A 57 -12.11 -7.29 26.10
CA THR A 57 -12.75 -8.06 27.16
C THR A 57 -14.15 -7.52 27.44
N ILE A 58 -15.14 -8.41 27.33
CA ILE A 58 -16.53 -8.09 27.67
C ILE A 58 -16.79 -8.55 29.10
N THR A 59 -17.23 -7.63 29.96
CA THR A 59 -17.53 -7.89 31.36
C THR A 59 -18.95 -7.52 31.72
N HIS A 60 -19.47 -8.09 32.80
CA HIS A 60 -20.79 -7.77 33.32
C HIS A 60 -20.74 -6.48 34.14
N ILE A 61 -21.65 -5.51 33.90
CA ILE A 61 -21.63 -4.22 34.59
C ILE A 61 -21.78 -4.37 36.12
N ALA A 62 -22.70 -5.22 36.59
CA ALA A 62 -22.91 -5.41 38.03
C ALA A 62 -21.81 -6.21 38.72
N ARG A 63 -20.98 -6.94 37.95
CA ARG A 63 -19.88 -7.78 38.47
C ARG A 63 -18.67 -7.65 37.52
N PRO A 64 -18.07 -6.45 37.44
CA PRO A 64 -17.00 -6.24 36.51
C PRO A 64 -15.75 -7.07 36.87
N CYS A 65 -15.02 -7.52 35.85
CA CYS A 65 -13.71 -8.09 36.06
C CYS A 65 -12.72 -7.00 36.53
N LYS A 66 -11.74 -7.40 37.33
CA LYS A 66 -10.71 -6.48 37.86
C LYS A 66 -9.74 -6.02 36.78
N GLU A 67 -9.42 -6.90 35.85
CA GLU A 67 -8.45 -6.69 34.79
C GLU A 67 -8.97 -7.27 33.48
N ALA A 68 -8.59 -6.65 32.35
CA ALA A 68 -8.82 -7.24 31.04
C ALA A 68 -7.98 -8.53 30.89
N ILE A 69 -8.44 -9.43 30.02
CA ILE A 69 -7.65 -10.60 29.65
C ILE A 69 -6.38 -10.09 28.93
N ALA A 70 -5.20 -10.52 29.42
CA ALA A 70 -3.92 -10.12 28.85
C ALA A 70 -3.75 -10.64 27.41
N GLY A 71 -3.00 -9.89 26.60
CA GLY A 71 -2.67 -10.26 25.21
C GLY A 71 -3.50 -9.52 24.14
N PHE A 72 -4.34 -8.58 24.55
CA PHE A 72 -4.98 -7.68 23.60
C PHE A 72 -3.98 -6.59 23.18
N GLU A 73 -3.67 -6.56 21.90
CA GLU A 73 -2.91 -5.49 21.26
C GLU A 73 -3.75 -4.85 20.16
N GLU A 74 -3.79 -3.55 20.12
CA GLU A 74 -4.43 -2.83 19.01
C GLU A 74 -3.57 -3.00 17.75
N VAL A 75 -4.12 -3.66 16.77
CA VAL A 75 -3.43 -3.87 15.49
C VAL A 75 -3.41 -2.56 14.73
N LYS A 76 -2.21 -2.03 14.48
CA LYS A 76 -2.01 -0.81 13.70
C LYS A 76 -1.67 -1.15 12.25
N PRO A 77 -2.24 -0.40 11.29
CA PRO A 77 -1.84 -0.53 9.90
C PRO A 77 -0.34 -0.26 9.74
N MET A 78 0.30 -1.02 8.88
CA MET A 78 1.73 -0.89 8.58
C MET A 78 1.98 -0.41 7.15
N VAL A 79 1.03 -0.64 6.26
CA VAL A 79 1.10 -0.32 4.83
C VAL A 79 -0.09 0.56 4.46
N PHE A 80 0.17 1.60 3.69
CA PHE A 80 -0.83 2.58 3.28
C PHE A 80 -0.85 2.72 1.77
N ALA A 81 -2.06 2.69 1.17
CA ALA A 81 -2.25 2.95 -0.25
C ALA A 81 -3.51 3.79 -0.46
N GLY A 82 -3.52 4.60 -1.50
CA GLY A 82 -4.72 5.25 -1.98
C GLY A 82 -5.58 4.25 -2.75
N VAL A 83 -6.87 4.23 -2.51
CA VAL A 83 -7.86 3.40 -3.19
C VAL A 83 -8.87 4.33 -3.85
N TYR A 84 -8.97 4.26 -5.17
CA TYR A 84 -9.78 5.16 -5.98
C TYR A 84 -10.76 4.36 -6.84
N PRO A 85 -12.01 4.82 -6.99
CA PRO A 85 -12.93 4.19 -7.93
C PRO A 85 -12.47 4.48 -9.37
N ILE A 86 -12.84 3.62 -10.32
CA ILE A 86 -12.54 3.85 -11.74
C ILE A 86 -13.37 5.03 -12.26
N GLU A 87 -14.65 5.04 -11.93
CA GLU A 87 -15.57 6.13 -12.29
C GLU A 87 -15.76 7.06 -11.09
N ALA A 88 -15.66 8.37 -11.32
CA ALA A 88 -15.75 9.35 -10.23
C ALA A 88 -17.11 9.32 -9.50
N GLU A 89 -18.16 8.86 -10.17
CA GLU A 89 -19.53 8.74 -9.64
C GLU A 89 -19.62 7.67 -8.55
N ASP A 90 -18.74 6.65 -8.57
CA ASP A 90 -18.74 5.52 -7.64
C ASP A 90 -18.08 5.84 -6.28
N PHE A 91 -17.70 7.09 -6.03
CA PHE A 91 -17.00 7.47 -4.79
C PHE A 91 -17.81 7.15 -3.51
N GLU A 92 -19.10 7.45 -3.51
CA GLU A 92 -19.97 7.16 -2.34
C GLU A 92 -20.24 5.66 -2.18
N ASP A 93 -20.32 4.92 -3.29
CA ASP A 93 -20.47 3.47 -3.27
C ASP A 93 -19.19 2.79 -2.76
N LEU A 94 -18.02 3.29 -3.13
CA LEU A 94 -16.74 2.86 -2.57
C LEU A 94 -16.68 3.13 -1.07
N ARG A 95 -17.12 4.32 -0.60
CA ARG A 95 -17.21 4.62 0.84
C ARG A 95 -18.05 3.60 1.57
N SER A 96 -19.27 3.37 1.09
CA SER A 96 -20.22 2.41 1.68
C SER A 96 -19.64 0.99 1.72
N SER A 97 -18.91 0.58 0.67
CA SER A 97 -18.27 -0.72 0.57
C SER A 97 -17.14 -0.87 1.58
N LEU A 98 -16.28 0.15 1.73
CA LEU A 98 -15.22 0.17 2.74
C LEU A 98 -15.77 0.15 4.18
N GLU A 99 -16.86 0.88 4.45
CA GLU A 99 -17.54 0.85 5.75
C GLU A 99 -18.08 -0.56 6.07
N LYS A 100 -18.68 -1.23 5.09
CA LYS A 100 -19.15 -2.62 5.25
C LYS A 100 -18.01 -3.61 5.45
N LEU A 101 -16.91 -3.47 4.71
CA LEU A 101 -15.71 -4.28 4.91
C LEU A 101 -15.13 -4.12 6.32
N GLN A 102 -15.09 -2.87 6.84
CA GLN A 102 -14.58 -2.57 8.17
C GLN A 102 -15.41 -3.23 9.30
N LEU A 103 -16.68 -3.58 9.07
CA LEU A 103 -17.48 -4.33 10.02
C LEU A 103 -16.91 -5.73 10.31
N ASN A 104 -16.30 -6.35 9.30
CA ASN A 104 -15.70 -7.68 9.39
C ASN A 104 -14.18 -7.65 9.57
N ASP A 105 -13.57 -6.51 9.29
CA ASP A 105 -12.12 -6.31 9.32
C ASP A 105 -11.77 -5.02 10.07
N ALA A 106 -11.65 -5.16 11.38
CA ALA A 106 -11.32 -4.03 12.26
C ALA A 106 -9.90 -3.46 12.05
N SER A 107 -9.05 -4.15 11.32
CA SER A 107 -7.69 -3.70 11.00
C SER A 107 -7.64 -2.74 9.80
N LEU A 108 -8.66 -2.79 8.93
CA LEU A 108 -8.80 -1.85 7.81
C LEU A 108 -9.13 -0.46 8.34
N THR A 109 -8.28 0.51 8.03
CA THR A 109 -8.55 1.93 8.30
C THR A 109 -8.64 2.69 6.98
N PHE A 110 -9.50 3.70 6.89
CA PHE A 110 -9.58 4.54 5.72
C PHE A 110 -9.99 5.96 6.07
N GLN A 111 -9.53 6.91 5.26
CA GLN A 111 -9.88 8.32 5.34
C GLN A 111 -9.98 8.91 3.93
N PRO A 112 -10.85 9.91 3.70
CA PRO A 112 -10.95 10.55 2.39
C PRO A 112 -9.62 11.15 1.95
N GLU A 113 -9.33 10.99 0.67
CA GLU A 113 -8.15 11.54 0.01
C GLU A 113 -8.51 12.01 -1.40
N SER A 114 -7.72 12.93 -1.93
CA SER A 114 -7.83 13.37 -3.33
C SER A 114 -6.47 13.30 -4.02
N SER A 115 -6.48 12.87 -5.27
CA SER A 115 -5.33 12.84 -6.16
C SER A 115 -5.61 13.72 -7.37
N LEU A 116 -4.62 14.46 -7.85
CA LEU A 116 -4.74 15.25 -9.07
C LEU A 116 -4.93 14.36 -10.30
N ALA A 117 -4.36 13.15 -10.28
CA ALA A 117 -4.44 12.20 -11.39
C ALA A 117 -5.69 11.30 -11.32
N LEU A 118 -6.16 10.91 -10.13
CA LEU A 118 -7.19 9.89 -9.92
C LEU A 118 -8.51 10.44 -9.35
N GLY A 119 -8.56 11.73 -8.97
CA GLY A 119 -9.74 12.35 -8.36
C GLY A 119 -9.93 12.02 -6.90
N PHE A 120 -11.18 11.83 -6.47
CA PHE A 120 -11.51 11.52 -5.07
C PHE A 120 -11.45 10.02 -4.79
N GLY A 121 -10.89 9.66 -3.64
CA GLY A 121 -10.75 8.29 -3.17
C GLY A 121 -10.50 8.24 -1.67
N PHE A 122 -9.87 7.16 -1.23
CA PHE A 122 -9.57 6.95 0.18
C PHE A 122 -8.12 6.50 0.38
N ARG A 123 -7.44 7.09 1.36
CA ARG A 123 -6.19 6.55 1.91
C ARG A 123 -6.54 5.44 2.87
N CYS A 124 -6.21 4.21 2.48
CA CYS A 124 -6.47 3.01 3.26
C CYS A 124 -5.19 2.54 3.95
N GLY A 125 -5.34 2.07 5.19
CA GLY A 125 -4.27 1.43 5.96
C GLY A 125 -4.52 -0.07 6.08
N PHE A 126 -3.48 -0.86 5.83
CA PHE A 126 -3.49 -2.32 5.76
C PHE A 126 -2.41 -2.92 6.67
N LEU A 127 -2.58 -4.18 7.06
CA LEU A 127 -1.57 -4.93 7.83
C LEU A 127 -0.33 -5.28 7.00
N GLY A 128 -0.48 -5.35 5.68
CA GLY A 128 0.56 -5.69 4.73
C GLY A 128 -0.01 -5.81 3.33
N LEU A 129 0.81 -6.19 2.34
CA LEU A 129 0.39 -6.33 0.94
C LEU A 129 -0.71 -7.36 0.75
N LEU A 130 -0.57 -8.55 1.35
CA LEU A 130 -1.59 -9.60 1.23
C LEU A 130 -2.96 -9.12 1.74
N HIS A 131 -2.98 -8.35 2.82
CA HIS A 131 -4.22 -7.75 3.32
C HIS A 131 -4.81 -6.76 2.31
N MET A 132 -3.97 -5.93 1.69
CA MET A 132 -4.39 -4.99 0.64
C MET A 132 -5.00 -5.74 -0.56
N GLU A 133 -4.35 -6.81 -1.03
CA GLU A 133 -4.86 -7.64 -2.13
C GLU A 133 -6.19 -8.31 -1.79
N ILE A 134 -6.33 -8.83 -0.57
CA ILE A 134 -7.60 -9.43 -0.09
C ILE A 134 -8.71 -8.38 -0.06
N VAL A 135 -8.45 -7.18 0.46
CA VAL A 135 -9.44 -6.09 0.48
C VAL A 135 -9.86 -5.70 -0.94
N GLN A 136 -8.90 -5.61 -1.86
CA GLN A 136 -9.15 -5.32 -3.27
C GLN A 136 -10.03 -6.38 -3.93
N GLU A 137 -9.70 -7.65 -3.74
CA GLU A 137 -10.46 -8.79 -4.26
C GLU A 137 -11.88 -8.84 -3.66
N ARG A 138 -12.04 -8.49 -2.39
CA ARG A 138 -13.35 -8.40 -1.74
C ARG A 138 -14.18 -7.24 -2.26
N LEU A 139 -13.58 -6.08 -2.53
CA LEU A 139 -14.27 -4.95 -3.17
C LEU A 139 -14.82 -5.35 -4.54
N ASP A 140 -14.02 -6.05 -5.34
CA ASP A 140 -14.46 -6.54 -6.65
C ASP A 140 -15.57 -7.59 -6.53
N ARG A 141 -15.36 -8.67 -5.75
CA ARG A 141 -16.28 -9.82 -5.70
C ARG A 141 -17.55 -9.61 -4.88
N GLU A 142 -17.45 -8.90 -3.74
CA GLU A 142 -18.59 -8.75 -2.82
C GLU A 142 -19.43 -7.51 -3.15
N PHE A 143 -18.82 -6.48 -3.75
CA PHE A 143 -19.45 -5.19 -3.99
C PHE A 143 -19.46 -4.75 -5.46
N ASP A 144 -18.92 -5.57 -6.38
CA ASP A 144 -18.78 -5.23 -7.81
C ASP A 144 -18.04 -3.88 -8.02
N MET A 145 -17.09 -3.59 -7.11
CA MET A 145 -16.37 -2.33 -7.04
C MET A 145 -14.94 -2.49 -7.54
N ASN A 146 -14.70 -2.12 -8.79
CA ASN A 146 -13.36 -2.09 -9.36
C ASN A 146 -12.63 -0.82 -8.93
N VAL A 147 -11.43 -0.98 -8.36
CA VAL A 147 -10.64 0.12 -7.81
C VAL A 147 -9.24 0.19 -8.39
N ILE A 148 -8.69 1.40 -8.39
CA ILE A 148 -7.28 1.66 -8.66
C ILE A 148 -6.57 1.88 -7.33
N THR A 149 -5.49 1.13 -7.09
CA THR A 149 -4.63 1.33 -5.92
C THR A 149 -3.35 2.04 -6.32
N THR A 150 -2.90 2.96 -5.47
CA THR A 150 -1.57 3.59 -5.64
C THR A 150 -0.47 2.69 -5.12
N VAL A 151 0.78 3.05 -5.42
CA VAL A 151 1.96 2.36 -4.86
C VAL A 151 1.86 2.33 -3.33
N PRO A 152 1.97 1.14 -2.71
CA PRO A 152 1.91 1.02 -1.26
C PRO A 152 3.12 1.69 -0.60
N ASN A 153 2.86 2.42 0.48
CA ASN A 153 3.87 3.11 1.27
C ASN A 153 3.72 2.75 2.74
N VAL A 154 4.78 2.98 3.51
CA VAL A 154 4.76 2.87 4.97
C VAL A 154 4.56 4.24 5.61
N SER A 155 4.35 4.29 6.92
CA SER A 155 4.31 5.54 7.68
C SER A 155 5.71 6.05 7.96
N TYR A 156 5.93 7.35 7.78
CA TYR A 156 7.20 8.02 8.05
C TYR A 156 7.01 9.15 9.06
N ASN A 157 7.95 9.30 9.99
CA ASN A 157 7.99 10.43 10.90
C ASN A 157 8.90 11.51 10.34
N ILE A 158 8.34 12.66 10.01
CA ILE A 158 9.09 13.81 9.49
C ILE A 158 9.21 14.85 10.60
N TYR A 159 10.42 15.26 10.89
CA TYR A 159 10.72 16.30 11.87
C TYR A 159 11.12 17.58 11.15
N ASP A 160 10.50 18.68 11.54
CA ASP A 160 10.90 20.01 11.09
C ASP A 160 12.09 20.55 11.88
N LYS A 161 12.65 21.69 11.45
CA LYS A 161 13.75 22.37 12.13
C LYS A 161 13.41 22.90 13.53
N GLN A 162 12.12 22.88 13.90
CA GLN A 162 11.62 23.30 15.21
C GLN A 162 11.40 22.09 16.14
N GLY A 163 11.57 20.88 15.62
CA GLY A 163 11.41 19.63 16.36
C GLY A 163 9.97 19.09 16.39
N HIS A 164 9.03 19.68 15.64
CA HIS A 164 7.68 19.12 15.53
C HIS A 164 7.71 17.90 14.64
N MET A 165 7.06 16.84 15.08
CA MET A 165 6.92 15.59 14.35
C MET A 165 5.57 15.56 13.60
N THR A 166 5.62 15.24 12.33
CA THR A 166 4.44 14.97 11.49
C THR A 166 4.54 13.57 10.91
N GLU A 167 3.51 12.78 11.12
CA GLU A 167 3.41 11.44 10.51
C GLU A 167 2.87 11.56 9.08
N VAL A 168 3.58 10.99 8.11
CA VAL A 168 3.25 11.08 6.69
C VAL A 168 3.13 9.68 6.10
N HIS A 169 1.95 9.37 5.53
CA HIS A 169 1.64 8.11 4.85
C HIS A 169 1.59 8.27 3.33
N ASN A 170 1.46 9.51 2.85
CA ASN A 170 1.34 9.83 1.44
C ASN A 170 2.52 10.68 1.00
N PRO A 171 3.31 10.25 -0.01
CA PRO A 171 4.40 11.07 -0.57
C PRO A 171 3.96 12.45 -1.07
N GLY A 172 2.68 12.58 -1.50
CA GLY A 172 2.10 13.86 -1.91
C GLY A 172 1.95 14.87 -0.78
N SER A 173 1.83 14.41 0.47
CA SER A 173 1.71 15.24 1.68
C SER A 173 3.06 15.59 2.31
N MET A 174 4.17 15.26 1.66
CA MET A 174 5.51 15.54 2.17
C MET A 174 5.76 17.06 2.23
N PRO A 175 6.23 17.60 3.36
CA PRO A 175 6.61 19.01 3.47
C PRO A 175 7.74 19.38 2.52
N ASP A 176 7.93 20.69 2.29
CA ASP A 176 9.05 21.18 1.50
C ASP A 176 10.38 20.67 2.11
N PRO A 177 11.27 20.05 1.30
CA PRO A 177 12.54 19.51 1.76
C PRO A 177 13.41 20.51 2.54
N THR A 178 13.26 21.83 2.27
CA THR A 178 14.01 22.88 2.97
C THR A 178 13.59 23.07 4.43
N LEU A 179 12.37 22.63 4.79
CA LEU A 179 11.82 22.70 6.14
C LEU A 179 12.12 21.45 6.97
N ILE A 180 12.53 20.36 6.33
CA ILE A 180 12.79 19.09 6.98
C ILE A 180 14.17 19.11 7.63
N ASP A 181 14.23 18.68 8.90
CA ASP A 181 15.47 18.42 9.64
C ASP A 181 15.90 16.96 9.46
N ARG A 182 15.00 16.01 9.74
CA ARG A 182 15.24 14.59 9.58
C ARG A 182 13.96 13.82 9.25
N ILE A 183 14.14 12.68 8.60
CA ILE A 183 13.07 11.72 8.32
C ILE A 183 13.44 10.42 9.02
N GLU A 184 12.48 9.83 9.71
CA GLU A 184 12.59 8.52 10.32
C GLU A 184 11.66 7.54 9.63
N GLU A 185 12.19 6.35 9.30
CA GLU A 185 11.44 5.25 8.71
C GLU A 185 11.20 4.14 9.73
N PRO A 186 10.08 3.40 9.60
CA PRO A 186 9.78 2.28 10.48
C PRO A 186 10.74 1.12 10.22
N TYR A 187 11.30 0.58 11.28
CA TYR A 187 12.12 -0.62 11.29
C TYR A 187 11.38 -1.81 11.88
N ILE A 188 11.72 -2.97 11.39
CA ILE A 188 11.25 -4.24 11.90
C ILE A 188 12.43 -5.10 12.36
N ARG A 189 12.18 -5.95 13.37
CA ARG A 189 13.00 -7.10 13.67
C ARG A 189 12.42 -8.30 12.92
N ALA A 190 13.11 -8.74 11.88
CA ALA A 190 12.72 -9.88 11.06
C ALA A 190 13.41 -11.16 11.54
N SER A 191 12.71 -12.27 11.51
CA SER A 191 13.19 -13.64 11.72
C SER A 191 12.99 -14.45 10.45
N VAL A 192 14.05 -15.05 9.94
CA VAL A 192 14.02 -15.94 8.76
C VAL A 192 14.47 -17.32 9.18
N ILE A 193 13.56 -18.30 9.18
CA ILE A 193 13.90 -19.70 9.42
C ILE A 193 14.09 -20.41 8.09
N THR A 194 15.25 -21.03 7.88
CA THR A 194 15.60 -21.72 6.64
C THR A 194 16.54 -22.90 6.88
N THR A 195 16.95 -23.56 5.80
CA THR A 195 18.02 -24.56 5.86
C THR A 195 19.38 -23.94 5.57
N THR A 196 20.46 -24.58 6.03
CA THR A 196 21.84 -24.08 5.87
C THR A 196 22.22 -23.77 4.43
N ASP A 197 21.63 -24.48 3.45
CA ASP A 197 21.94 -24.32 2.02
C ASP A 197 21.55 -22.94 1.46
N TYR A 198 20.55 -22.28 2.08
CA TYR A 198 20.03 -21.00 1.61
C TYR A 198 20.49 -19.79 2.41
N ILE A 199 21.38 -19.97 3.42
CA ILE A 199 21.90 -18.86 4.23
C ILE A 199 22.52 -17.77 3.35
N GLY A 200 23.45 -18.14 2.47
CA GLY A 200 24.16 -17.18 1.62
C GLY A 200 23.24 -16.33 0.73
N PRO A 201 22.36 -16.95 -0.09
CA PRO A 201 21.38 -16.22 -0.89
C PRO A 201 20.46 -15.32 -0.07
N ILE A 202 19.97 -15.78 1.09
CA ILE A 202 19.10 -15.00 1.99
C ILE A 202 19.86 -13.81 2.58
N MET A 203 21.09 -14.01 3.04
CA MET A 203 21.93 -12.90 3.51
C MET A 203 22.14 -11.83 2.43
N THR A 204 22.42 -12.25 1.19
CA THR A 204 22.57 -11.33 0.06
C THR A 204 21.29 -10.54 -0.19
N LEU A 205 20.12 -11.21 -0.14
CA LEU A 205 18.82 -10.55 -0.29
C LEU A 205 18.59 -9.52 0.82
N CYS A 206 18.79 -9.90 2.09
CA CYS A 206 18.58 -9.02 3.23
C CYS A 206 19.51 -7.81 3.24
N LEU A 207 20.80 -8.02 2.91
CA LEU A 207 21.76 -6.93 2.78
C LEU A 207 21.39 -5.99 1.65
N GLY A 208 20.96 -6.51 0.49
CA GLY A 208 20.46 -5.70 -0.62
C GLY A 208 19.20 -4.89 -0.30
N LYS A 209 18.51 -5.25 0.77
CA LYS A 209 17.34 -4.55 1.34
C LYS A 209 17.69 -3.75 2.60
N ARG A 210 18.93 -3.31 2.73
CA ARG A 210 19.45 -2.52 3.87
C ARG A 210 19.27 -3.21 5.24
N GLY A 211 19.18 -4.55 5.23
CA GLY A 211 19.05 -5.34 6.46
C GLY A 211 20.37 -5.43 7.21
N GLU A 212 20.33 -5.21 8.51
CA GLU A 212 21.45 -5.37 9.43
C GLU A 212 21.32 -6.71 10.17
N LEU A 213 22.32 -7.59 10.00
CA LEU A 213 22.33 -8.88 10.70
C LEU A 213 22.45 -8.67 12.21
N VAL A 214 21.51 -9.19 12.97
CA VAL A 214 21.51 -9.10 14.43
C VAL A 214 22.15 -10.33 15.05
N LYS A 215 21.65 -11.52 14.67
CA LYS A 215 22.16 -12.82 15.14
C LYS A 215 21.75 -13.95 14.20
N GLN A 216 22.43 -15.07 14.34
CA GLN A 216 22.11 -16.32 13.67
C GLN A 216 22.14 -17.46 14.70
N GLU A 217 21.10 -18.27 14.72
CA GLU A 217 20.94 -19.37 15.67
C GLU A 217 20.62 -20.67 14.94
N TYR A 218 21.32 -21.74 15.27
CA TYR A 218 21.02 -23.08 14.76
C TYR A 218 19.99 -23.76 15.67
N ILE A 219 18.83 -24.10 15.12
CA ILE A 219 17.71 -24.64 15.90
C ILE A 219 17.90 -26.14 16.08
N SER A 220 17.96 -26.90 14.98
CA SER A 220 18.21 -28.35 14.99
C SER A 220 18.56 -28.88 13.60
N GLY A 221 19.45 -29.90 13.52
CA GLY A 221 19.84 -30.48 12.24
C GLY A 221 20.44 -29.44 11.29
N ASN A 222 19.80 -29.25 10.14
CA ASN A 222 20.22 -28.29 9.14
C ASN A 222 19.38 -27.00 9.12
N ARG A 223 18.58 -26.72 10.17
CA ARG A 223 17.75 -25.52 10.27
C ARG A 223 18.46 -24.41 11.02
N VAL A 224 18.35 -23.21 10.49
CA VAL A 224 18.91 -21.99 11.05
C VAL A 224 17.85 -20.91 11.09
N GLU A 225 17.86 -20.10 12.14
CA GLU A 225 17.09 -18.88 12.28
C GLU A 225 18.03 -17.69 12.24
N ILE A 226 17.72 -16.73 11.36
CA ILE A 226 18.53 -15.56 11.10
C ILE A 226 17.70 -14.33 11.41
N TYR A 227 18.22 -13.44 12.26
CA TYR A 227 17.54 -12.24 12.68
C TYR A 227 18.16 -11.00 12.03
N TYR A 228 17.30 -10.17 11.45
CA TYR A 228 17.69 -8.91 10.85
C TYR A 228 16.88 -7.74 11.39
N ASP A 229 17.52 -6.59 11.55
CA ASP A 229 16.83 -5.30 11.63
C ASP A 229 16.74 -4.75 10.21
N MET A 230 15.53 -4.44 9.73
CA MET A 230 15.30 -4.02 8.35
C MET A 230 14.29 -2.88 8.28
N PRO A 231 14.44 -1.95 7.33
CA PRO A 231 13.40 -0.97 7.05
C PRO A 231 12.14 -1.66 6.51
N LEU A 232 10.98 -1.35 7.08
CA LEU A 232 9.71 -1.94 6.65
C LEU A 232 9.42 -1.67 5.17
N GLY A 233 9.72 -0.46 4.67
CA GLY A 233 9.48 -0.09 3.28
C GLY A 233 10.22 -0.96 2.24
N GLU A 234 11.35 -1.57 2.62
CA GLU A 234 12.11 -2.43 1.70
C GLU A 234 11.53 -3.84 1.56
N ILE A 235 10.65 -4.26 2.48
CA ILE A 235 10.04 -5.60 2.44
C ILE A 235 8.64 -5.58 1.83
N VAL A 236 7.99 -4.42 1.77
CA VAL A 236 6.57 -4.30 1.38
C VAL A 236 6.32 -4.75 -0.06
N ILE A 237 7.22 -4.53 -1.01
CA ILE A 237 6.91 -4.71 -2.44
C ILE A 237 7.26 -6.12 -2.95
N ASP A 238 8.49 -6.57 -2.83
CA ASP A 238 8.96 -7.76 -3.56
C ASP A 238 9.79 -8.75 -2.72
N PHE A 239 10.00 -8.42 -1.45
CA PHE A 239 10.90 -9.18 -0.59
C PHE A 239 10.43 -10.62 -0.37
N TYR A 240 9.15 -10.81 -0.08
CA TYR A 240 8.60 -12.12 0.25
C TYR A 240 8.66 -13.09 -0.94
N ASP A 241 8.32 -12.61 -2.13
CA ASP A 241 8.38 -13.40 -3.36
C ASP A 241 9.82 -13.80 -3.71
N LYS A 242 10.76 -12.85 -3.55
CA LYS A 242 12.18 -13.12 -3.72
C LYS A 242 12.70 -14.12 -2.70
N LEU A 243 12.32 -13.96 -1.42
CA LEU A 243 12.70 -14.88 -0.35
C LEU A 243 12.22 -16.31 -0.66
N LYS A 244 10.97 -16.46 -1.05
CA LYS A 244 10.41 -17.76 -1.45
C LYS A 244 11.11 -18.35 -2.67
N SER A 245 11.35 -17.53 -3.68
CA SER A 245 12.02 -17.97 -4.91
C SER A 245 13.43 -18.48 -4.64
N ILE A 246 14.27 -17.72 -3.94
CA ILE A 246 15.68 -18.09 -3.67
C ILE A 246 15.81 -19.28 -2.72
N SER A 247 14.86 -19.45 -1.81
CA SER A 247 14.82 -20.56 -0.86
C SER A 247 14.03 -21.77 -1.36
N LYS A 248 13.51 -21.73 -2.59
CA LYS A 248 12.62 -22.77 -3.14
C LYS A 248 11.44 -23.11 -2.23
N GLY A 249 10.94 -22.11 -1.49
CA GLY A 249 9.86 -22.26 -0.53
C GLY A 249 10.26 -22.78 0.86
N TYR A 250 11.55 -23.03 1.11
CA TYR A 250 12.04 -23.54 2.40
C TYR A 250 12.26 -22.45 3.47
N ALA A 251 12.15 -21.17 3.14
CA ALA A 251 12.24 -20.09 4.10
C ALA A 251 10.86 -19.70 4.62
N SER A 252 10.74 -19.58 5.94
CA SER A 252 9.65 -18.85 6.60
C SER A 252 10.13 -17.49 7.08
N PHE A 253 9.23 -16.52 7.10
CA PHE A 253 9.53 -15.14 7.45
C PHE A 253 8.48 -14.64 8.43
N ASP A 254 8.93 -14.11 9.54
CA ASP A 254 8.12 -13.43 10.53
C ASP A 254 8.80 -12.13 10.94
N TYR A 255 8.03 -11.15 11.40
CA TYR A 255 8.60 -9.88 11.84
C TYR A 255 7.69 -9.15 12.84
N HIS A 256 8.30 -8.28 13.63
CA HIS A 256 7.60 -7.36 14.52
C HIS A 256 8.22 -5.97 14.44
N ALA A 257 7.43 -4.94 14.76
CA ALA A 257 7.88 -3.56 14.74
C ALA A 257 9.04 -3.36 15.73
N SER A 258 10.08 -2.65 15.30
CA SER A 258 11.30 -2.35 16.08
C SER A 258 11.54 -0.83 16.23
N GLY A 259 10.49 -0.02 16.09
CA GLY A 259 10.54 1.43 16.23
C GLY A 259 10.89 2.16 14.93
N PHE A 260 11.32 3.39 15.04
CA PHE A 260 11.70 4.27 13.93
C PHE A 260 13.19 4.60 14.00
N ARG A 261 13.84 4.73 12.84
CA ARG A 261 15.25 5.13 12.75
C ARG A 261 15.44 6.22 11.71
N PRO A 262 16.34 7.21 11.94
CA PRO A 262 16.68 8.22 10.94
C PRO A 262 17.22 7.59 9.66
N SER A 263 16.76 8.09 8.50
CA SER A 263 17.18 7.59 7.20
C SER A 263 17.25 8.72 6.15
N LYS A 264 18.09 8.51 5.14
CA LYS A 264 18.24 9.42 4.00
C LYS A 264 17.18 9.15 2.94
N LEU A 265 15.93 9.43 3.27
CA LEU A 265 14.81 9.27 2.37
C LEU A 265 14.60 10.49 1.50
N ILE A 266 14.18 10.23 0.27
CA ILE A 266 13.83 11.25 -0.71
C ILE A 266 12.51 10.90 -1.39
N LYS A 267 11.82 11.93 -1.84
CA LYS A 267 10.64 11.78 -2.69
C LYS A 267 11.08 11.56 -4.13
N LEU A 268 10.64 10.47 -4.71
CA LEU A 268 10.78 10.15 -6.12
C LEU A 268 9.47 10.41 -6.83
N ASP A 269 9.46 11.35 -7.76
CA ASP A 269 8.29 11.70 -8.57
C ASP A 269 8.43 11.12 -9.97
N ILE A 270 7.30 10.61 -10.51
CA ILE A 270 7.19 10.22 -11.91
C ILE A 270 6.45 11.31 -12.66
N LEU A 271 7.07 11.80 -13.74
CA LEU A 271 6.49 12.82 -14.59
C LEU A 271 6.15 12.23 -15.96
N LEU A 272 4.96 12.54 -16.44
CA LEU A 272 4.54 12.25 -17.81
C LEU A 272 4.46 13.57 -18.62
N ASN A 273 5.29 13.68 -19.62
CA ASN A 273 5.45 14.92 -20.41
C ASN A 273 5.81 16.17 -19.60
N GLY A 274 6.42 15.98 -18.41
CA GLY A 274 6.80 17.06 -17.51
C GLY A 274 5.79 17.34 -16.39
N GLU A 275 4.60 16.71 -16.43
CA GLU A 275 3.57 16.83 -15.40
C GLU A 275 3.75 15.69 -14.38
N PRO A 276 3.81 15.98 -13.07
CA PRO A 276 3.93 14.97 -12.05
C PRO A 276 2.62 14.16 -11.90
N VAL A 277 2.78 12.85 -11.72
CA VAL A 277 1.67 11.92 -11.43
C VAL A 277 1.80 11.52 -9.96
N ASP A 278 1.03 12.17 -9.11
CA ASP A 278 1.07 12.02 -7.65
C ASP A 278 0.82 10.57 -7.18
N ALA A 279 -0.05 9.85 -7.87
CA ALA A 279 -0.36 8.44 -7.59
C ALA A 279 0.84 7.48 -7.82
N LEU A 280 1.86 7.91 -8.57
CA LEU A 280 3.09 7.16 -8.83
C LEU A 280 4.29 7.67 -8.02
N SER A 281 4.08 8.70 -7.19
CA SER A 281 5.14 9.22 -6.31
C SER A 281 5.38 8.26 -5.15
N THR A 282 6.64 8.08 -4.77
CA THR A 282 7.03 7.21 -3.64
C THR A 282 8.17 7.82 -2.84
N LEU A 283 8.29 7.40 -1.57
CA LEU A 283 9.46 7.70 -0.74
C LEU A 283 10.42 6.51 -0.80
N THR A 284 11.68 6.79 -1.08
CA THR A 284 12.71 5.77 -1.20
C THR A 284 14.03 6.25 -0.62
N HIS A 285 14.91 5.32 -0.26
CA HIS A 285 16.26 5.66 0.16
C HIS A 285 17.06 6.26 -1.01
N PHE A 286 17.88 7.26 -0.69
CA PHE A 286 18.67 7.99 -1.70
C PHE A 286 19.48 7.06 -2.60
N ASP A 287 20.13 6.03 -2.04
CA ASP A 287 20.98 5.11 -2.78
C ASP A 287 20.19 4.22 -3.77
N ASN A 288 18.91 3.94 -3.48
CA ASN A 288 18.05 3.10 -4.31
C ASN A 288 17.24 3.88 -5.33
N ALA A 289 17.22 5.22 -5.23
CA ALA A 289 16.33 6.07 -6.00
C ALA A 289 16.54 5.99 -7.52
N TYR A 290 17.81 5.90 -7.97
CA TYR A 290 18.13 5.78 -9.39
C TYR A 290 17.60 4.46 -9.97
N ASP A 291 17.90 3.34 -9.32
CA ASP A 291 17.52 2.02 -9.79
C ASP A 291 15.99 1.82 -9.76
N LEU A 292 15.34 2.34 -8.72
CA LEU A 292 13.89 2.32 -8.63
C LEU A 292 13.26 3.18 -9.73
N GLY A 293 13.70 4.43 -9.87
CA GLY A 293 13.17 5.36 -10.88
C GLY A 293 13.38 4.84 -12.31
N HIS A 294 14.53 4.18 -12.59
CA HIS A 294 14.79 3.59 -13.88
C HIS A 294 13.85 2.42 -14.19
N ARG A 295 13.70 1.49 -13.25
CA ARG A 295 12.76 0.36 -13.38
C ARG A 295 11.31 0.81 -13.55
N MET A 296 10.87 1.83 -12.79
CA MET A 296 9.54 2.40 -12.94
C MET A 296 9.34 2.98 -14.35
N CYS A 297 10.30 3.76 -14.86
CA CYS A 297 10.22 4.32 -16.21
C CYS A 297 10.14 3.22 -17.28
N GLU A 298 10.92 2.14 -17.17
CA GLU A 298 10.90 1.01 -18.11
C GLU A 298 9.54 0.29 -18.08
N LYS A 299 9.06 -0.06 -16.90
CA LYS A 299 7.75 -0.71 -16.75
C LYS A 299 6.60 0.14 -17.31
N LEU A 300 6.59 1.43 -17.01
CA LEU A 300 5.57 2.35 -17.52
C LEU A 300 5.63 2.49 -19.04
N LYS A 301 6.82 2.46 -19.64
CA LYS A 301 6.99 2.47 -21.10
C LYS A 301 6.34 1.28 -21.79
N ASP A 302 6.40 0.10 -21.15
CA ASP A 302 5.83 -1.12 -21.71
C ASP A 302 4.30 -1.18 -21.52
N LEU A 303 3.79 -0.58 -20.45
CA LEU A 303 2.38 -0.62 -20.08
C LEU A 303 1.54 0.50 -20.68
N ILE A 304 2.10 1.70 -20.86
CA ILE A 304 1.38 2.83 -21.44
C ILE A 304 1.31 2.66 -22.97
N PRO A 305 0.12 2.63 -23.57
CA PRO A 305 -0.02 2.46 -25.01
C PRO A 305 0.51 3.67 -25.77
N ARG A 306 1.00 3.43 -27.00
CA ARG A 306 1.42 4.51 -27.91
C ARG A 306 0.25 5.38 -28.27
N GLN A 307 0.42 6.69 -28.10
CA GLN A 307 -0.57 7.70 -28.44
C GLN A 307 -0.16 8.48 -29.70
N GLN A 308 -0.94 9.49 -30.07
CA GLN A 308 -0.70 10.30 -31.27
C GLN A 308 0.51 11.25 -31.15
N PHE A 309 1.07 11.38 -29.95
CA PHE A 309 2.25 12.18 -29.62
C PHE A 309 3.26 11.38 -28.80
N ASP A 310 4.50 11.86 -28.75
CA ASP A 310 5.54 11.23 -27.95
C ASP A 310 5.30 11.50 -26.46
N ILE A 311 5.36 10.44 -25.65
CA ILE A 311 5.22 10.54 -24.19
C ILE A 311 6.61 10.41 -23.59
N ALA A 312 7.04 11.44 -22.87
CA ALA A 312 8.25 11.39 -22.06
C ALA A 312 7.88 10.92 -20.64
N ILE A 313 8.43 9.80 -20.21
CA ILE A 313 8.32 9.27 -18.86
C ILE A 313 9.63 9.63 -18.16
N GLN A 314 9.56 10.29 -17.02
CA GLN A 314 10.73 10.79 -16.32
C GLN A 314 10.60 10.49 -14.83
N ALA A 315 11.68 10.01 -14.23
CA ALA A 315 11.80 9.93 -12.78
C ALA A 315 12.63 11.11 -12.29
N ALA A 316 12.16 11.80 -11.28
CA ALA A 316 12.77 13.01 -10.76
C ALA A 316 12.86 13.04 -9.25
N ILE A 317 13.90 13.69 -8.74
CA ILE A 317 14.11 14.02 -7.32
C ILE A 317 14.06 15.54 -7.24
N GLY A 318 12.94 16.09 -6.77
CA GLY A 318 12.68 17.53 -6.87
C GLY A 318 12.75 18.00 -8.33
N ALA A 319 13.60 18.97 -8.63
CA ALA A 319 13.78 19.49 -10.00
C ALA A 319 14.72 18.64 -10.86
N LYS A 320 15.46 17.68 -10.28
CA LYS A 320 16.47 16.89 -11.00
C LYS A 320 15.88 15.62 -11.58
N ILE A 321 15.89 15.51 -12.92
CA ILE A 321 15.54 14.27 -13.62
C ILE A 321 16.72 13.30 -13.51
N ILE A 322 16.45 12.09 -12.99
CA ILE A 322 17.44 11.02 -12.79
C ILE A 322 17.33 9.90 -13.82
N SER A 323 16.14 9.67 -14.37
CA SER A 323 15.91 8.69 -15.43
C SER A 323 14.87 9.20 -16.42
N ARG A 324 14.96 8.76 -17.68
CA ARG A 324 14.02 9.15 -18.73
C ARG A 324 13.87 8.05 -19.76
N GLU A 325 12.61 7.73 -20.04
CA GLU A 325 12.18 6.89 -21.15
C GLU A 325 11.23 7.66 -22.08
N THR A 326 11.06 7.18 -23.29
CA THR A 326 10.17 7.84 -24.27
C THR A 326 9.39 6.82 -25.07
N ILE A 327 8.06 6.96 -25.03
CA ILE A 327 7.15 6.21 -25.88
C ILE A 327 6.95 7.01 -27.17
N LYS A 328 7.34 6.45 -28.29
CA LYS A 328 7.21 7.13 -29.60
C LYS A 328 5.75 7.13 -30.04
N ALA A 329 5.32 8.26 -30.59
CA ALA A 329 3.97 8.41 -31.17
C ALA A 329 3.68 7.37 -32.27
N VAL A 330 2.41 7.04 -32.41
CA VAL A 330 1.93 6.30 -33.58
C VAL A 330 2.20 7.13 -34.82
N ARG A 331 2.94 6.58 -35.78
CA ARG A 331 3.26 7.25 -37.04
C ARG A 331 2.34 6.76 -38.15
N LYS A 332 1.58 7.67 -38.73
CA LYS A 332 0.98 7.48 -40.02
C LYS A 332 2.03 7.80 -41.10
N ASP A 333 2.26 6.90 -42.03
CA ASP A 333 3.14 7.19 -43.16
C ASP A 333 2.48 8.19 -44.12
N VAL A 334 2.78 9.49 -43.86
CA VAL A 334 2.24 10.59 -44.68
C VAL A 334 2.93 10.72 -46.01
N THR A 335 4.03 9.95 -46.23
CA THR A 335 4.82 9.98 -47.45
C THR A 335 4.54 8.78 -48.38
N ALA A 336 3.76 7.80 -47.94
CA ALA A 336 3.43 6.59 -48.70
C ALA A 336 2.82 6.84 -50.08
N LYS A 337 2.09 7.97 -50.25
CA LYS A 337 1.46 8.38 -51.53
C LYS A 337 2.32 9.35 -52.35
N CYS A 338 3.57 9.62 -51.91
CA CYS A 338 4.48 10.49 -52.67
C CYS A 338 5.35 9.62 -53.59
N TYR A 339 4.90 9.45 -54.83
CA TYR A 339 5.65 8.80 -55.89
C TYR A 339 6.71 9.76 -56.47
N GLY A 340 7.94 9.25 -56.70
CA GLY A 340 9.00 10.00 -57.30
C GLY A 340 9.82 10.87 -56.34
N GLY A 341 10.87 11.53 -56.85
CA GLY A 341 11.93 12.21 -56.09
C GLY A 341 11.54 13.60 -55.53
N ASP A 342 10.26 13.93 -55.31
CA ASP A 342 9.91 15.25 -54.75
C ASP A 342 10.24 15.29 -53.25
N VAL A 343 11.49 15.57 -52.98
CA VAL A 343 12.07 15.73 -51.65
C VAL A 343 11.44 16.90 -50.91
N SER A 344 11.08 17.98 -51.61
CA SER A 344 10.49 19.20 -51.04
C SER A 344 9.10 18.93 -50.47
N ARG A 345 8.27 18.18 -51.19
CA ARG A 345 6.91 17.81 -50.77
C ARG A 345 6.97 16.82 -49.57
N LYS A 346 7.84 15.82 -49.61
CA LYS A 346 8.06 14.90 -48.50
C LYS A 346 8.44 15.63 -47.22
N ARG A 347 9.39 16.59 -47.32
CA ARG A 347 9.84 17.43 -46.20
C ARG A 347 8.72 18.26 -45.61
N LYS A 348 7.93 18.96 -46.47
CA LYS A 348 6.76 19.76 -46.02
C LYS A 348 5.70 18.91 -45.30
N LEU A 349 5.42 17.70 -45.78
CA LEU A 349 4.48 16.78 -45.13
C LEU A 349 4.97 16.32 -43.76
N LEU A 350 6.25 15.98 -43.66
CA LEU A 350 6.88 15.57 -42.37
C LEU A 350 6.92 16.75 -41.37
N GLU A 351 7.20 17.96 -41.84
CA GLU A 351 7.18 19.18 -41.00
C GLU A 351 5.76 19.49 -40.52
N LYS A 352 4.73 19.38 -41.38
CA LYS A 352 3.33 19.52 -41.00
C LYS A 352 2.91 18.47 -39.96
N GLN A 353 3.33 17.21 -40.13
CA GLN A 353 3.09 16.14 -39.16
C GLN A 353 3.76 16.45 -37.82
N LYS A 354 5.02 16.93 -37.83
CA LYS A 354 5.75 17.33 -36.62
C LYS A 354 5.07 18.46 -35.85
N LYS A 355 4.61 19.49 -36.58
CA LYS A 355 3.86 20.60 -35.98
C LYS A 355 2.52 20.16 -35.40
N GLY A 356 1.77 19.28 -36.10
CA GLY A 356 0.54 18.69 -35.62
C GLY A 356 0.73 17.89 -34.32
N LYS A 357 1.76 17.05 -34.25
CA LYS A 357 2.11 16.29 -33.03
C LYS A 357 2.50 17.18 -31.86
N LYS A 358 3.26 18.28 -32.12
CA LYS A 358 3.61 19.24 -31.07
C LYS A 358 2.37 19.91 -30.49
N ARG A 359 1.39 20.25 -31.34
CA ARG A 359 0.12 20.84 -30.92
C ARG A 359 -0.75 19.85 -30.13
N MET A 360 -0.82 18.60 -30.59
CA MET A 360 -1.54 17.54 -29.86
C MET A 360 -0.95 17.29 -28.47
N LYS A 361 0.38 17.29 -28.33
CA LYS A 361 1.07 17.16 -27.05
C LYS A 361 0.73 18.29 -26.06
N GLN A 362 0.45 19.50 -26.55
CA GLN A 362 0.07 20.65 -25.71
C GLN A 362 -1.39 20.60 -25.23
N ILE A 363 -2.24 19.84 -25.90
CA ILE A 363 -3.69 19.80 -25.65
C ILE A 363 -4.11 18.46 -25.01
N GLY A 364 -3.37 17.38 -25.28
CA GLY A 364 -3.73 16.02 -24.86
C GLY A 364 -3.16 15.65 -23.49
N ASN A 365 -4.00 15.20 -22.59
CA ASN A 365 -3.57 14.50 -21.38
C ASN A 365 -3.08 13.09 -21.75
N VAL A 366 -2.11 12.58 -21.00
CA VAL A 366 -1.63 11.22 -21.19
C VAL A 366 -2.60 10.27 -20.49
N GLU A 367 -3.24 9.38 -21.24
CA GLU A 367 -4.04 8.31 -20.66
C GLU A 367 -3.12 7.25 -20.07
N VAL A 368 -3.20 7.05 -18.77
CA VAL A 368 -2.46 6.03 -18.03
C VAL A 368 -3.42 4.87 -17.72
N PRO A 369 -3.19 3.67 -18.26
CA PRO A 369 -4.06 2.54 -17.98
C PRO A 369 -3.93 2.09 -16.53
N GLN A 370 -5.00 1.57 -15.95
CA GLN A 370 -5.04 1.06 -14.57
C GLN A 370 -3.89 0.09 -14.26
N LYS A 371 -3.56 -0.79 -15.19
CA LYS A 371 -2.44 -1.75 -15.05
C LYS A 371 -1.09 -1.08 -14.80
N ALA A 372 -0.91 0.17 -15.20
CA ALA A 372 0.34 0.90 -14.98
C ALA A 372 0.51 1.32 -13.51
N PHE A 373 -0.57 1.59 -12.79
CA PHE A 373 -0.54 1.88 -11.36
C PHE A 373 -0.31 0.62 -10.50
N LEU A 374 -0.81 -0.53 -10.97
CA LEU A 374 -0.66 -1.81 -10.25
C LEU A 374 0.71 -2.48 -10.45
N ALA A 375 1.40 -2.16 -11.55
CA ALA A 375 2.64 -2.83 -11.92
C ALA A 375 3.91 -2.11 -11.46
N VAL A 376 3.79 -0.89 -11.00
CA VAL A 376 4.87 -0.08 -10.45
C VAL A 376 5.05 -0.32 -8.98
#